data_58049c6c4606ae8759695fe2f3b43ba7
#
_entry.id   58049c6c4606ae8759695fe2f3b43ba7
#
_cell.length_a   1.000
_cell.length_b   1.000
_cell.length_c   1.000
_cell.angle_alpha   90.00
_cell.angle_beta   90.00
_cell.angle_gamma   90.00
#
_symmetry.space_group_name_H-M   'P 1'
#
loop_
_entity.id
_entity.type
_entity.pdbx_description
1 polymer ?
#
loop_
_entity_poly.entity_id
_entity_poly.type
_entity_poly.pdbx_seq_one_letter_code
_entity_poly.pdbx_strand_id
1 'polypeptide(L)'
;KYWRPDTVIIEAKASGQPLTYELRKIGIPVINFTPSKGQDKFSRVASVAPMFESGIIWAPDEEYADEVIEECASFPYGDHDDLVDSTTQALMRFRQGGFVNLPDDYKEDPLPRIEKEYY
;
A
#
# COMPACT_ATOMS: atom_id res chain seq x y z
N LYS A 1 -1.02 -19.67 1.97
CA LYS A 1 -1.87 -20.67 2.51
C LYS A 1 -2.16 -20.47 3.99
N TYR A 2 -1.12 -20.28 4.73
CA TYR A 2 -1.27 -20.01 6.15
C TYR A 2 -2.06 -18.73 6.37
N TRP A 3 -1.81 -17.71 5.56
CA TRP A 3 -2.41 -16.40 5.76
C TRP A 3 -3.75 -16.18 5.08
N ARG A 4 -4.06 -16.87 4.04
CA ARG A 4 -5.30 -16.72 3.29
C ARG A 4 -5.57 -15.26 2.91
N PRO A 5 -4.69 -14.67 2.13
CA PRO A 5 -4.88 -13.26 1.76
C PRO A 5 -6.05 -13.08 0.81
N ASP A 6 -6.71 -11.93 0.91
CA ASP A 6 -7.75 -11.56 -0.03
C ASP A 6 -7.15 -11.18 -1.37
N THR A 7 -5.95 -10.67 -1.35
CA THR A 7 -5.27 -10.21 -2.54
C THR A 7 -3.76 -10.22 -2.31
N VAL A 8 -3.02 -10.48 -3.36
CA VAL A 8 -1.57 -10.37 -3.34
C VAL A 8 -1.19 -9.28 -4.34
N ILE A 9 -0.37 -8.34 -3.91
CA ILE A 9 0.06 -7.24 -4.76
C ILE A 9 1.48 -7.51 -5.23
N ILE A 10 1.70 -7.48 -6.52
CA ILE A 10 3.02 -7.71 -7.10
C ILE A 10 3.37 -6.54 -7.99
N GLU A 11 4.58 -6.01 -7.83
CA GLU A 11 5.02 -4.91 -8.67
C GLU A 11 5.19 -5.41 -10.10
N ALA A 12 4.66 -4.66 -11.06
CA ALA A 12 4.67 -5.07 -12.46
C ALA A 12 6.02 -4.80 -13.09
N LYS A 13 6.94 -5.70 -12.87
CA LYS A 13 8.26 -5.69 -13.49
C LYS A 13 8.43 -7.01 -14.22
N ALA A 14 9.46 -7.08 -15.06
CA ALA A 14 9.71 -8.30 -15.82
C ALA A 14 9.73 -9.54 -14.94
N SER A 15 10.38 -9.44 -13.77
CA SER A 15 10.49 -10.59 -12.88
C SER A 15 9.18 -10.90 -12.17
N GLY A 16 8.27 -9.92 -12.07
CA GLY A 16 6.99 -10.13 -11.41
C GLY A 16 5.95 -10.78 -12.30
N GLN A 17 6.08 -10.69 -13.63
CA GLN A 17 5.08 -11.22 -14.53
C GLN A 17 4.96 -12.74 -14.45
N PRO A 18 6.06 -13.50 -14.49
CA PRO A 18 5.94 -14.95 -14.35
C PRO A 18 5.34 -15.36 -13.02
N LEU A 19 5.69 -14.68 -11.96
CA LEU A 19 5.15 -15.00 -10.64
C LEU A 19 3.64 -14.74 -10.60
N THR A 20 3.20 -13.63 -11.17
CA THR A 20 1.78 -13.30 -11.24
C THR A 20 1.02 -14.41 -11.95
N TYR A 21 1.57 -14.88 -13.07
CA TYR A 21 0.94 -15.91 -13.86
C TYR A 21 0.80 -17.20 -13.07
N GLU A 22 1.87 -17.60 -12.41
CA GLU A 22 1.87 -18.84 -11.65
C GLU A 22 0.88 -18.78 -10.47
N LEU A 23 0.83 -17.68 -9.77
CA LEU A 23 -0.09 -17.55 -8.64
C LEU A 23 -1.54 -17.58 -9.10
N ARG A 24 -1.83 -16.95 -10.23
CA ARG A 24 -3.20 -16.95 -10.74
C ARG A 24 -3.61 -18.35 -11.17
N LYS A 25 -2.68 -19.14 -11.67
CA LYS A 25 -2.98 -20.51 -12.07
C LYS A 25 -3.43 -21.35 -10.88
N ILE A 26 -2.91 -21.11 -9.73
CA ILE A 26 -3.29 -21.89 -8.55
C ILE A 26 -4.37 -21.20 -7.73
N GLY A 27 -5.03 -20.19 -8.30
CA GLY A 27 -6.22 -19.63 -7.69
C GLY A 27 -5.99 -18.49 -6.69
N ILE A 28 -4.79 -17.94 -6.66
CA ILE A 28 -4.52 -16.83 -5.74
C ILE A 28 -4.81 -15.53 -6.47
N PRO A 29 -5.67 -14.65 -5.89
CA PRO A 29 -5.96 -13.37 -6.53
C PRO A 29 -4.74 -12.46 -6.47
N VAL A 30 -4.32 -11.96 -7.63
CA VAL A 30 -3.14 -11.11 -7.72
C VAL A 30 -3.50 -9.82 -8.44
N ILE A 31 -3.02 -8.70 -7.89
CA ILE A 31 -3.14 -7.41 -8.51
C ILE A 31 -1.73 -6.92 -8.80
N ASN A 32 -1.51 -6.43 -10.00
CA ASN A 32 -0.21 -5.87 -10.35
C ASN A 32 -0.18 -4.40 -9.98
N PHE A 33 0.89 -3.99 -9.32
CA PHE A 33 1.11 -2.59 -8.99
C PHE A 33 2.09 -2.02 -10.01
N THR A 34 1.67 -0.97 -10.71
CA THR A 34 2.53 -0.30 -11.68
C THR A 34 2.78 1.11 -11.17
N PRO A 35 4.02 1.43 -10.78
CA PRO A 35 4.32 2.79 -10.32
C PRO A 35 4.06 3.79 -11.42
N SER A 36 3.46 4.90 -11.07
CA SER A 36 3.24 5.97 -12.01
C SER A 36 4.55 6.61 -12.39
N LYS A 37 4.58 7.21 -13.58
CA LYS A 37 5.73 7.93 -14.01
C LYS A 37 5.98 9.09 -13.06
N GLY A 38 7.21 9.24 -12.61
CA GLY A 38 7.55 10.29 -11.66
C GLY A 38 7.26 9.92 -10.21
N GLN A 39 6.74 8.72 -9.97
CA GLN A 39 6.41 8.31 -8.61
C GLN A 39 7.51 7.37 -8.12
N ASP A 40 8.55 7.93 -7.54
CA ASP A 40 9.64 7.12 -7.02
C ASP A 40 9.33 6.66 -5.61
N LYS A 41 10.28 5.93 -5.00
CA LYS A 41 10.08 5.38 -3.67
C LYS A 41 9.82 6.46 -2.64
N PHE A 42 10.56 7.56 -2.74
CA PHE A 42 10.43 8.64 -1.78
C PHE A 42 9.03 9.25 -1.83
N SER A 43 8.53 9.46 -3.05
CA SER A 43 7.19 10.01 -3.23
C SER A 43 6.13 9.05 -2.70
N ARG A 44 6.32 7.75 -2.89
CA ARG A 44 5.36 6.78 -2.39
C ARG A 44 5.32 6.77 -0.87
N VAL A 45 6.48 6.85 -0.23
CA VAL A 45 6.52 6.92 1.24
C VAL A 45 5.81 8.18 1.72
N ALA A 46 6.09 9.30 1.05
CA ALA A 46 5.46 10.58 1.42
C ALA A 46 3.94 10.51 1.29
N SER A 47 3.44 9.76 0.33
CA SER A 47 2.00 9.69 0.11
C SER A 47 1.28 8.92 1.20
N VAL A 48 1.96 8.03 1.91
CA VAL A 48 1.33 7.26 2.99
C VAL A 48 1.75 7.73 4.37
N ALA A 49 2.69 8.66 4.47
CA ALA A 49 3.12 9.19 5.75
C ALA A 49 1.96 9.73 6.60
N PRO A 50 0.97 10.42 6.01
CA PRO A 50 -0.15 10.89 6.81
C PRO A 50 -0.92 9.79 7.53
N MET A 51 -0.90 8.57 6.99
CA MET A 51 -1.58 7.46 7.66
C MET A 51 -0.87 7.11 8.96
N PHE A 52 0.46 7.20 8.97
CA PHE A 52 1.22 6.97 10.19
C PHE A 52 0.98 8.10 11.20
N GLU A 53 0.97 9.33 10.71
CA GLU A 53 0.78 10.48 11.57
C GLU A 53 -0.59 10.50 12.23
N SER A 54 -1.58 10.00 11.53
CA SER A 54 -2.94 9.99 12.05
C SER A 54 -3.18 8.88 13.08
N GLY A 55 -2.23 7.98 13.25
CA GLY A 55 -2.35 6.94 14.26
C GLY A 55 -3.24 5.78 13.88
N ILE A 56 -3.57 5.64 12.60
CA ILE A 56 -4.47 4.55 12.18
C ILE A 56 -3.71 3.27 11.85
N ILE A 57 -2.38 3.30 11.89
CA ILE A 57 -1.58 2.12 11.61
C ILE A 57 -1.12 1.53 12.93
N TRP A 58 -1.45 0.25 13.12
CA TRP A 58 -1.13 -0.46 14.34
C TRP A 58 -0.18 -1.59 14.03
N ALA A 59 0.74 -1.86 14.94
CA ALA A 59 1.69 -2.94 14.80
C ALA A 59 1.55 -3.87 15.99
N PRO A 60 1.60 -5.18 15.76
CA PRO A 60 1.56 -6.11 16.87
C PRO A 60 2.90 -6.09 17.59
N ASP A 61 2.90 -6.54 18.85
CA ASP A 61 4.12 -6.63 19.63
C ASP A 61 4.83 -7.93 19.24
N GLU A 62 5.42 -7.93 18.03
CA GLU A 62 6.08 -9.09 17.45
C GLU A 62 7.37 -8.64 16.80
N GLU A 63 8.31 -9.55 16.73
CA GLU A 63 9.63 -9.24 16.19
C GLU A 63 9.56 -8.78 14.74
N TYR A 64 8.72 -9.42 13.95
CA TYR A 64 8.63 -9.04 12.54
C TYR A 64 8.09 -7.63 12.36
N ALA A 65 7.24 -7.18 13.28
CA ALA A 65 6.73 -5.82 13.20
C ALA A 65 7.82 -4.82 13.53
N ASP A 66 8.70 -5.17 14.47
CA ASP A 66 9.81 -4.30 14.79
C ASP A 66 10.76 -4.13 13.61
N GLU A 67 10.96 -5.17 12.83
CA GLU A 67 11.80 -5.08 11.64
C GLU A 67 11.22 -4.11 10.62
N VAL A 68 9.91 -4.16 10.42
CA VAL A 68 9.26 -3.23 9.50
C VAL A 68 9.38 -1.80 10.00
N ILE A 69 9.15 -1.61 11.29
CA ILE A 69 9.22 -0.28 11.88
C ILE A 69 10.62 0.32 11.74
N GLU A 70 11.63 -0.49 12.02
CA GLU A 70 13.00 -0.02 11.94
C GLU A 70 13.40 0.34 10.52
N GLU A 71 12.99 -0.48 9.57
CA GLU A 71 13.34 -0.21 8.19
C GLU A 71 12.65 1.05 7.69
N CYS A 72 11.39 1.25 8.06
CA CYS A 72 10.68 2.46 7.69
C CYS A 72 11.28 3.69 8.36
N ALA A 73 11.70 3.57 9.62
CA ALA A 73 12.27 4.68 10.35
C ALA A 73 13.60 5.13 9.80
N SER A 74 14.39 4.19 9.25
CA SER A 74 15.70 4.54 8.70
C SER A 74 15.64 4.95 7.23
N PHE A 75 14.51 4.79 6.58
CA PHE A 75 14.37 5.18 5.18
C PHE A 75 14.59 6.69 5.03
N PRO A 76 15.33 7.15 4.01
CA PRO A 76 15.90 6.38 2.91
C PRO A 76 17.34 5.95 3.13
N TYR A 77 17.86 6.09 4.34
CA TYR A 77 19.28 5.86 4.60
C TYR A 77 19.65 4.45 5.08
N GLY A 78 18.66 3.59 5.28
CA GLY A 78 18.94 2.23 5.71
C GLY A 78 19.54 1.39 4.61
N ASP A 79 20.11 0.26 5.01
CA ASP A 79 20.73 -0.66 4.04
C ASP A 79 19.73 -1.36 3.16
N HIS A 80 18.51 -1.55 3.65
CA HIS A 80 17.47 -2.26 2.92
C HIS A 80 16.19 -1.46 2.94
N ASP A 81 15.39 -1.59 1.89
CA ASP A 81 14.11 -0.92 1.84
C ASP A 81 13.00 -1.80 1.24
N ASP A 82 13.21 -3.11 1.24
CA ASP A 82 12.20 -4.03 0.70
C ASP A 82 10.91 -4.00 1.51
N LEU A 83 11.03 -3.92 2.82
CA LEU A 83 9.86 -3.87 3.68
C LEU A 83 9.15 -2.53 3.54
N VAL A 84 9.90 -1.46 3.30
CA VAL A 84 9.32 -0.15 3.04
C VAL A 84 8.47 -0.23 1.77
N ASP A 85 9.02 -0.84 0.71
CA ASP A 85 8.30 -0.96 -0.55
C ASP A 85 7.00 -1.75 -0.40
N SER A 86 7.05 -2.90 0.24
CA SER A 86 5.85 -3.70 0.39
C SER A 86 4.82 -3.01 1.27
N THR A 87 5.29 -2.32 2.31
CA THR A 87 4.38 -1.61 3.22
C THR A 87 3.70 -0.46 2.51
N THR A 88 4.45 0.35 1.76
CA THR A 88 3.85 1.49 1.08
C THR A 88 2.87 1.05 0.00
N GLN A 89 3.16 -0.03 -0.70
CA GLN A 89 2.23 -0.53 -1.70
C GLN A 89 0.93 -0.99 -1.06
N ALA A 90 1.01 -1.68 0.07
CA ALA A 90 -0.19 -2.13 0.76
C ALA A 90 -1.01 -0.95 1.26
N LEU A 91 -0.36 0.05 1.86
CA LEU A 91 -1.06 1.20 2.40
C LEU A 91 -1.68 2.05 1.30
N MET A 92 -0.97 2.21 0.19
CA MET A 92 -1.53 2.93 -0.95
C MET A 92 -2.78 2.22 -1.47
N ARG A 93 -2.75 0.90 -1.50
CA ARG A 93 -3.89 0.13 -1.95
C ARG A 93 -5.08 0.34 -1.03
N PHE A 94 -4.86 0.32 0.27
CA PHE A 94 -5.94 0.55 1.22
C PHE A 94 -6.55 1.93 1.05
N ARG A 95 -5.72 2.93 0.85
CA ARG A 95 -6.22 4.29 0.73
C ARG A 95 -6.92 4.51 -0.61
N GLN A 96 -6.32 4.09 -1.69
CA GLN A 96 -6.89 4.27 -3.02
C GLN A 96 -8.14 3.43 -3.23
N GLY A 97 -8.22 2.30 -2.57
CA GLY A 97 -9.38 1.44 -2.67
C GLY A 97 -10.55 1.86 -1.81
N GLY A 98 -10.39 2.92 -1.05
CA GLY A 98 -11.49 3.41 -0.21
C GLY A 98 -11.66 2.66 1.10
N PHE A 99 -10.73 1.77 1.43
CA PHE A 99 -10.81 1.06 2.70
C PHE A 99 -10.42 1.94 3.88
N VAL A 100 -9.57 2.93 3.62
CA VAL A 100 -9.12 3.87 4.63
C VAL A 100 -9.19 5.27 4.05
N ASN A 101 -9.77 6.19 4.79
CA ASN A 101 -9.89 7.57 4.35
C ASN A 101 -9.30 8.51 5.38
N LEU A 102 -8.63 9.52 4.90
CA LEU A 102 -8.09 10.58 5.74
C LEU A 102 -8.92 11.84 5.51
N PRO A 103 -8.90 12.78 6.44
CA PRO A 103 -9.67 14.01 6.26
C PRO A 103 -9.40 14.71 4.94
N ASP A 104 -8.13 14.69 4.51
CA ASP A 104 -7.80 15.36 3.27
C ASP A 104 -8.39 14.69 2.04
N ASP A 105 -8.73 13.42 2.14
CA ASP A 105 -9.32 12.71 1.02
C ASP A 105 -10.68 13.30 0.64
N TYR A 106 -11.37 13.83 1.62
CA TYR A 106 -12.70 14.40 1.38
C TYR A 106 -12.61 15.76 0.71
N LYS A 107 -11.49 16.43 0.87
CA LYS A 107 -11.35 17.75 0.29
C LYS A 107 -11.19 17.71 -1.21
N GLU A 108 -10.68 16.63 -1.72
CA GLU A 108 -10.44 16.52 -3.14
C GLU A 108 -11.68 16.12 -3.92
N ASP A 109 -12.71 15.78 -3.22
CA ASP A 109 -13.91 15.35 -3.89
C ASP A 109 -14.99 16.37 -3.57
N PRO A 110 -15.02 17.42 -4.24
CA PRO A 110 -15.89 18.52 -3.96
C PRO A 110 -17.32 18.10 -3.93
N LEU A 111 -18.15 18.34 -4.44
CA LEU A 111 -19.45 18.23 -4.42
C LEU A 111 -20.14 17.04 -4.76
N PRO A 112 -20.01 16.66 -5.78
CA PRO A 112 -20.83 15.67 -6.31
C PRO A 112 -21.65 14.88 -5.39
N ARG A 113 -21.07 14.28 -4.48
CA ARG A 113 -21.80 13.41 -3.68
C ARG A 113 -22.96 14.11 -3.07
N ILE A 114 -22.93 15.31 -3.17
CA ILE A 114 -23.92 16.04 -2.59
C ILE A 114 -25.19 15.90 -3.22
N GLU A 115 -25.26 16.18 -4.39
CA GLU A 115 -26.41 16.08 -5.05
C GLU A 115 -26.93 14.79 -5.20
N LYS A 116 -26.18 13.98 -5.17
CA LYS A 116 -26.65 12.77 -5.35
C LYS A 116 -27.59 12.37 -4.46
N GLU A 117 -27.67 12.88 -3.66
CA GLU A 117 -28.47 12.54 -2.97
C GLU A 117 -29.57 12.80 -3.04
N TYR A 118 -29.83 13.14 -3.28
CA TYR A 118 -30.83 13.47 -3.46
C TYR A 118 -31.52 12.84 -3.88
N TYR A 119 -31.39 12.62 -3.99
CA TYR A 119 -32.08 12.09 -4.48
C TYR A 119 -32.48 11.47 -4.15
#